data_4da537b652f7e35c2cddf79bb5c42496
#
_entry.id   4da537b652f7e35c2cddf79bb5c42496
#
_cell.length_a   1.000
_cell.length_b   1.000
_cell.length_c   1.000
_cell.angle_alpha   90.00
_cell.angle_beta   90.00
_cell.angle_gamma   90.00
#
_symmetry.space_group_name_H-M   'P 1'
#
loop_
_entity.id
_entity.type
_entity.pdbx_description
1 polymer ?
#
loop_
_entity_poly.entity_id
_entity_poly.type
_entity_poly.pdbx_seq_one_letter_code
_entity_poly.pdbx_strand_id
1 'polypeptide(L)'
;HNANIKFQIKICEIDQIKDNIDIAIIATNSLNRAILTEKLLSNVTVKNIIFEKFLFQNRFEYTNIKNLLKEQKVKAWVNQWMSSSIAFVEMAKWFGNDLQEIKVEGKNWGLACNSVHFLDYLDAITGRGKLTVKENNLDSEILESKRLGYFELTGSFTISSESGVLLHLACVDEKDLDNNKITIKMKGKRRYLEASLSLGTLKCNYYDDDTESSFKEYAILLQSQMTGGIIETLYDTNSCILPTYEQSMKQHLVLFDCFEGIFNKQLKLDGCCPVT
;
A
#
# COMPACT_ATOMS: atom_id res chain seq x y z
N HIS A 1 28.94 7.15 20.19
CA HIS A 1 28.37 8.10 21.18
C HIS A 1 27.03 7.56 21.61
N ASN A 2 26.99 6.85 22.78
CA ASN A 2 25.76 6.52 23.50
C ASN A 2 25.24 7.81 24.15
N ALA A 3 24.50 8.62 23.40
CA ALA A 3 23.68 9.64 24.01
C ALA A 3 22.57 8.90 24.77
N ASN A 4 22.51 9.08 26.08
CA ASN A 4 21.37 8.68 26.91
C ASN A 4 20.15 9.49 26.46
N ILE A 5 19.46 9.03 25.41
CA ILE A 5 18.21 9.62 24.97
C ILE A 5 17.19 9.24 26.03
N LYS A 6 16.78 10.19 26.84
CA LYS A 6 15.66 10.03 27.76
C LYS A 6 14.37 10.10 26.95
N PHE A 7 13.79 8.94 26.64
CA PHE A 7 12.45 8.90 26.06
C PHE A 7 11.43 9.31 27.12
N GLN A 8 10.61 10.28 26.79
CA GLN A 8 9.41 10.58 27.55
C GLN A 8 8.20 10.12 26.76
N ILE A 9 7.49 9.13 27.28
CA ILE A 9 6.22 8.67 26.70
C ILE A 9 5.09 9.34 27.48
N LYS A 10 4.19 10.04 26.75
CA LYS A 10 2.99 10.63 27.27
C LYS A 10 1.77 10.05 26.57
N ILE A 11 0.84 9.52 27.33
CA ILE A 11 -0.45 9.07 26.81
C ILE A 11 -1.46 10.18 27.07
N CYS A 12 -2.14 10.66 26.02
CA CYS A 12 -3.11 11.74 26.12
C CYS A 12 -4.13 11.68 24.98
N GLU A 13 -5.26 12.35 25.16
CA GLU A 13 -6.21 12.61 24.08
C GLU A 13 -5.67 13.68 23.12
N ILE A 14 -6.16 13.70 21.87
CA ILE A 14 -5.73 14.67 20.85
C ILE A 14 -5.91 16.12 21.35
N ASP A 15 -7.00 16.41 22.05
CA ASP A 15 -7.30 17.75 22.57
C ASP A 15 -6.33 18.23 23.66
N GLN A 16 -5.58 17.32 24.24
CA GLN A 16 -4.58 17.60 25.28
C GLN A 16 -3.19 17.90 24.70
N ILE A 17 -3.00 17.65 23.40
CA ILE A 17 -1.74 17.97 22.69
C ILE A 17 -1.72 19.49 22.49
N LYS A 18 -0.67 20.14 22.97
CA LYS A 18 -0.49 21.62 22.89
C LYS A 18 0.77 22.02 22.15
N ASP A 19 1.71 21.10 22.01
CA ASP A 19 2.99 21.36 21.38
C ASP A 19 2.92 21.08 19.87
N ASN A 20 3.73 21.78 19.09
CA ASN A 20 3.91 21.47 17.68
C ASN A 20 4.51 20.07 17.49
N ILE A 21 4.10 19.39 16.44
CA ILE A 21 4.50 18.02 16.16
C ILE A 21 5.42 18.00 14.93
N ASP A 22 6.62 17.46 15.06
CA ASP A 22 7.52 17.27 13.91
C ASP A 22 7.05 16.13 13.02
N ILE A 23 6.64 15.00 13.60
CA ILE A 23 6.15 13.82 12.86
C ILE A 23 4.97 13.21 13.60
N ALA A 24 3.84 13.10 12.94
CA ALA A 24 2.67 12.34 13.40
C ALA A 24 2.52 11.04 12.60
N ILE A 25 2.23 9.93 13.28
CA ILE A 25 1.87 8.66 12.64
C ILE A 25 0.40 8.40 12.95
N ILE A 26 -0.43 8.34 11.91
CA ILE A 26 -1.87 8.07 12.04
C ILE A 26 -2.14 6.62 11.67
N ALA A 27 -2.03 5.75 12.69
CA ALA A 27 -2.13 4.30 12.57
C ALA A 27 -3.52 3.74 12.92
N THR A 28 -4.54 4.57 12.90
CA THR A 28 -5.93 4.14 13.12
C THR A 28 -6.48 3.37 11.91
N ASN A 29 -7.65 2.75 12.06
CA ASN A 29 -8.38 2.18 10.93
C ASN A 29 -8.89 3.28 9.96
N SER A 30 -9.29 2.87 8.76
CA SER A 30 -9.71 3.79 7.68
C SER A 30 -10.99 4.58 7.99
N LEU A 31 -11.89 4.05 8.83
CA LEU A 31 -13.19 4.67 9.12
C LEU A 31 -13.08 6.05 9.78
N ASN A 32 -12.20 6.17 10.78
CA ASN A 32 -12.10 7.39 11.59
C ASN A 32 -10.87 8.24 11.24
N ARG A 33 -10.04 7.80 10.29
CA ARG A 33 -8.74 8.42 10.04
C ARG A 33 -8.86 9.86 9.54
N ALA A 34 -9.81 10.14 8.66
CA ALA A 34 -10.04 11.50 8.16
C ALA A 34 -10.42 12.46 9.30
N ILE A 35 -11.42 12.10 10.10
CA ILE A 35 -11.89 12.90 11.23
C ILE A 35 -10.78 13.14 12.25
N LEU A 36 -10.00 12.11 12.56
CA LEU A 36 -8.87 12.25 13.50
C LEU A 36 -7.75 13.13 12.92
N THR A 37 -7.53 13.09 11.63
CA THR A 37 -6.57 13.97 10.95
C THR A 37 -7.02 15.42 11.01
N GLU A 38 -8.28 15.69 10.69
CA GLU A 38 -8.87 17.04 10.78
C GLU A 38 -8.79 17.57 12.22
N LYS A 39 -9.16 16.76 13.20
CA LYS A 39 -9.08 17.11 14.62
C LYS A 39 -7.64 17.41 15.06
N LEU A 40 -6.67 16.62 14.65
CA LEU A 40 -5.26 16.86 14.97
C LEU A 40 -4.80 18.19 14.38
N LEU A 41 -5.03 18.40 13.09
CA LEU A 41 -4.56 19.58 12.35
C LEU A 41 -5.30 20.86 12.75
N SER A 42 -6.52 20.78 13.29
CA SER A 42 -7.20 21.93 13.85
C SER A 42 -6.67 22.33 15.24
N ASN A 43 -6.01 21.41 15.93
CA ASN A 43 -5.56 21.61 17.30
C ASN A 43 -4.10 22.08 17.40
N VAL A 44 -3.21 21.51 16.56
CA VAL A 44 -1.76 21.80 16.61
C VAL A 44 -1.14 21.84 15.23
N THR A 45 0.01 22.51 15.12
CA THR A 45 0.82 22.50 13.89
C THR A 45 1.57 21.17 13.78
N VAL A 46 1.44 20.51 12.63
CA VAL A 46 2.16 19.27 12.31
C VAL A 46 3.02 19.52 11.07
N LYS A 47 4.30 19.14 11.11
CA LYS A 47 5.19 19.29 9.94
C LYS A 47 5.03 18.13 8.97
N ASN A 48 5.02 16.90 9.48
CA ASN A 48 5.05 15.68 8.69
C ASN A 48 4.02 14.68 9.21
N ILE A 49 3.31 14.00 8.29
CA ILE A 49 2.36 12.92 8.66
C ILE A 49 2.71 11.66 7.89
N ILE A 50 2.71 10.52 8.57
CA ILE A 50 2.72 9.19 7.96
C ILE A 50 1.38 8.53 8.26
N PHE A 51 0.62 8.23 7.23
CA PHE A 51 -0.65 7.51 7.33
C PHE A 51 -0.47 6.02 7.15
N GLU A 52 -1.28 5.22 7.85
CA GLU A 52 -1.48 3.82 7.48
C GLU A 52 -2.41 3.69 6.26
N LYS A 53 -2.22 2.60 5.51
CA LYS A 53 -3.13 2.15 4.46
C LYS A 53 -4.26 1.32 5.12
N PHE A 54 -5.38 1.12 4.55
CA PHE A 54 -6.10 1.78 3.49
C PHE A 54 -6.48 3.18 3.97
N LEU A 55 -6.28 4.22 3.16
CA LEU A 55 -6.36 5.60 3.68
C LEU A 55 -7.72 5.92 4.29
N PHE A 56 -8.77 5.97 3.48
CA PHE A 56 -10.11 6.37 3.91
C PHE A 56 -11.17 5.50 3.23
N GLN A 57 -12.39 5.52 3.76
CA GLN A 57 -13.50 4.75 3.22
C GLN A 57 -14.34 5.50 2.19
N ASN A 58 -14.26 6.83 2.12
CA ASN A 58 -15.07 7.62 1.21
C ASN A 58 -14.20 8.46 0.27
N ARG A 59 -14.59 8.59 -1.00
CA ARG A 59 -13.83 9.34 -2.01
C ARG A 59 -13.63 10.81 -1.63
N PHE A 60 -14.62 11.45 -1.04
CA PHE A 60 -14.53 12.87 -0.71
C PHE A 60 -13.48 13.13 0.38
N GLU A 61 -13.23 12.19 1.29
CA GLU A 61 -12.22 12.32 2.34
C GLU A 61 -10.81 12.49 1.77
N TYR A 62 -10.52 11.83 0.66
CA TYR A 62 -9.22 11.97 -0.03
C TYR A 62 -8.96 13.41 -0.49
N THR A 63 -9.97 14.05 -1.09
CA THR A 63 -9.84 15.43 -1.56
C THR A 63 -9.82 16.41 -0.41
N ASN A 64 -10.65 16.22 0.61
CA ASN A 64 -10.71 17.09 1.78
C ASN A 64 -9.38 17.10 2.54
N ILE A 65 -8.83 15.92 2.83
CA ILE A 65 -7.55 15.80 3.53
C ILE A 65 -6.40 16.34 2.67
N LYS A 66 -6.39 16.09 1.35
CA LYS A 66 -5.41 16.70 0.44
C LYS A 66 -5.39 18.22 0.54
N ASN A 67 -6.57 18.84 0.51
CA ASN A 67 -6.70 20.29 0.58
C ASN A 67 -6.22 20.82 1.93
N LEU A 68 -6.58 20.16 3.03
CA LEU A 68 -6.16 20.51 4.37
C LEU A 68 -4.65 20.43 4.56
N LEU A 69 -4.03 19.33 4.08
CA LEU A 69 -2.56 19.15 4.12
C LEU A 69 -1.85 20.26 3.34
N LYS A 70 -2.38 20.63 2.17
CA LYS A 70 -1.83 21.70 1.34
C LYS A 70 -1.97 23.08 2.00
N GLU A 71 -3.14 23.39 2.56
CA GLU A 71 -3.43 24.65 3.23
C GLU A 71 -2.49 24.86 4.43
N GLN A 72 -2.28 23.83 5.22
CA GLN A 72 -1.42 23.86 6.40
C GLN A 72 0.05 23.57 6.10
N LYS A 73 0.42 23.35 4.84
CA LYS A 73 1.79 23.02 4.39
C LYS A 73 2.38 21.79 5.06
N VAL A 74 1.55 20.79 5.35
CA VAL A 74 1.96 19.53 5.94
C VAL A 74 2.46 18.60 4.86
N LYS A 75 3.65 18.02 5.03
CA LYS A 75 4.13 16.93 4.17
C LYS A 75 3.51 15.61 4.65
N ALA A 76 3.03 14.79 3.73
CA ALA A 76 2.39 13.55 4.10
C ALA A 76 2.77 12.38 3.19
N TRP A 77 2.90 11.21 3.80
CA TRP A 77 3.23 9.94 3.16
C TRP A 77 2.31 8.84 3.65
N VAL A 78 2.30 7.73 2.92
CA VAL A 78 1.46 6.58 3.27
C VAL A 78 2.32 5.33 3.39
N ASN A 79 2.09 4.56 4.43
CA ASN A 79 2.86 3.36 4.76
C ASN A 79 2.57 2.20 3.80
N GLN A 80 3.00 2.34 2.54
CA GLN A 80 2.99 1.33 1.50
C GLN A 80 4.42 0.87 1.27
N TRP A 81 4.77 -0.28 1.79
CA TRP A 81 6.16 -0.70 1.97
C TRP A 81 6.82 -1.34 0.74
N MET A 82 6.03 -1.83 -0.23
CA MET A 82 6.58 -2.66 -1.31
C MET A 82 7.58 -1.92 -2.19
N SER A 83 7.24 -0.72 -2.64
CA SER A 83 8.10 0.07 -3.52
C SER A 83 9.43 0.49 -2.86
N SER A 84 9.49 0.47 -1.53
CA SER A 84 10.69 0.80 -0.75
C SER A 84 11.47 -0.43 -0.25
N SER A 85 10.92 -1.64 -0.42
CA SER A 85 11.57 -2.89 -0.02
C SER A 85 12.74 -3.22 -0.95
N ILE A 86 13.92 -3.51 -0.39
CA ILE A 86 15.13 -3.88 -1.14
C ILE A 86 14.84 -5.02 -2.12
N ALA A 87 14.12 -6.06 -1.68
CA ALA A 87 13.78 -7.20 -2.52
C ALA A 87 13.00 -6.79 -3.77
N PHE A 88 11.96 -5.98 -3.60
CA PHE A 88 11.11 -5.51 -4.71
C PHE A 88 11.86 -4.51 -5.62
N VAL A 89 12.72 -3.68 -5.06
CA VAL A 89 13.60 -2.78 -5.83
C VAL A 89 14.60 -3.58 -6.67
N GLU A 90 15.20 -4.65 -6.15
CA GLU A 90 16.09 -5.52 -6.91
C GLU A 90 15.36 -6.27 -8.03
N MET A 91 14.17 -6.79 -7.76
CA MET A 91 13.33 -7.42 -8.79
C MET A 91 13.05 -6.45 -9.95
N ALA A 92 12.66 -5.21 -9.64
CA ALA A 92 12.41 -4.17 -10.66
C ALA A 92 13.68 -3.83 -11.45
N LYS A 93 14.81 -3.63 -10.77
CA LYS A 93 16.10 -3.35 -11.42
C LYS A 93 16.53 -4.47 -12.35
N TRP A 94 16.28 -5.72 -11.97
CA TRP A 94 16.63 -6.85 -12.81
C TRP A 94 15.84 -6.87 -14.13
N PHE A 95 14.54 -6.51 -14.09
CA PHE A 95 13.74 -6.35 -15.31
C PHE A 95 14.13 -5.11 -16.12
N GLY A 96 14.40 -3.99 -15.46
CA GLY A 96 14.57 -2.70 -16.11
C GLY A 96 13.36 -2.36 -16.99
N ASN A 97 13.60 -2.00 -18.24
CA ASN A 97 12.55 -1.67 -19.21
C ASN A 97 11.94 -2.91 -19.92
N ASP A 98 12.36 -4.12 -19.55
CA ASP A 98 11.88 -5.35 -20.18
C ASP A 98 10.49 -5.77 -19.64
N LEU A 99 10.10 -5.33 -18.46
CA LEU A 99 8.88 -5.73 -17.77
C LEU A 99 7.61 -5.39 -18.56
N GLN A 100 6.73 -6.37 -18.72
CA GLN A 100 5.45 -6.25 -19.42
C GLN A 100 4.26 -6.57 -18.52
N GLU A 101 4.42 -7.52 -17.61
CA GLU A 101 3.30 -8.05 -16.81
C GLU A 101 3.77 -8.46 -15.41
N ILE A 102 2.90 -8.21 -14.43
CA ILE A 102 3.00 -8.71 -13.06
C ILE A 102 1.68 -9.42 -12.74
N LYS A 103 1.75 -10.69 -12.34
CA LYS A 103 0.61 -11.46 -11.83
C LYS A 103 0.82 -11.78 -10.35
N VAL A 104 -0.21 -11.53 -9.57
CA VAL A 104 -0.21 -11.80 -8.13
C VAL A 104 -1.43 -12.64 -7.82
N GLU A 105 -1.19 -13.83 -7.30
CA GLU A 105 -2.24 -14.80 -7.01
C GLU A 105 -2.03 -15.37 -5.60
N GLY A 106 -3.12 -15.62 -4.91
CA GLY A 106 -3.09 -16.25 -3.59
C GLY A 106 -4.48 -16.54 -3.06
N LYS A 107 -4.53 -17.24 -1.93
CA LYS A 107 -5.76 -17.58 -1.22
C LYS A 107 -5.83 -16.80 0.07
N ASN A 108 -6.97 -16.14 0.33
CA ASN A 108 -7.23 -15.40 1.58
C ASN A 108 -6.15 -14.39 1.96
N TRP A 109 -5.49 -13.77 0.97
CA TRP A 109 -4.38 -12.84 1.21
C TRP A 109 -4.80 -11.39 1.45
N GLY A 110 -6.11 -11.14 1.49
CA GLY A 110 -6.67 -9.81 1.67
C GLY A 110 -6.54 -8.97 0.39
N LEU A 111 -7.20 -9.40 -0.69
CA LEU A 111 -7.15 -8.74 -2.00
C LEU A 111 -7.51 -7.26 -1.89
N ALA A 112 -8.63 -6.94 -1.22
CA ALA A 112 -9.07 -5.55 -1.11
C ALA A 112 -8.07 -4.70 -0.31
N CYS A 113 -7.63 -5.18 0.87
CA CYS A 113 -6.80 -4.37 1.75
C CYS A 113 -5.32 -4.29 1.33
N ASN A 114 -4.79 -5.31 0.64
CA ASN A 114 -3.36 -5.38 0.30
C ASN A 114 -3.02 -5.01 -1.15
N SER A 115 -4.01 -4.94 -2.05
CA SER A 115 -3.78 -4.54 -3.45
C SER A 115 -3.05 -3.22 -3.59
N VAL A 116 -3.26 -2.28 -2.69
CA VAL A 116 -2.64 -0.97 -2.72
C VAL A 116 -1.10 -1.02 -2.66
N HIS A 117 -0.52 -2.04 -2.01
CA HIS A 117 0.93 -2.23 -1.98
C HIS A 117 1.48 -2.61 -3.36
N PHE A 118 0.75 -3.46 -4.10
CA PHE A 118 1.12 -3.86 -5.46
C PHE A 118 0.88 -2.74 -6.46
N LEU A 119 -0.17 -1.92 -6.27
CA LEU A 119 -0.38 -0.72 -7.09
C LEU A 119 0.74 0.29 -6.88
N ASP A 120 1.20 0.51 -5.65
CA ASP A 120 2.34 1.36 -5.36
C ASP A 120 3.63 0.83 -6.01
N TYR A 121 3.84 -0.48 -5.95
CA TYR A 121 4.96 -1.11 -6.62
C TYR A 121 4.92 -0.89 -8.14
N LEU A 122 3.80 -1.21 -8.80
CA LEU A 122 3.63 -0.96 -10.24
C LEU A 122 3.88 0.52 -10.58
N ASP A 123 3.23 1.42 -9.84
CA ASP A 123 3.32 2.86 -10.06
C ASP A 123 4.77 3.36 -9.93
N ALA A 124 5.50 2.90 -8.92
CA ALA A 124 6.89 3.26 -8.68
C ALA A 124 7.83 2.80 -9.81
N ILE A 125 7.71 1.55 -10.25
CA ILE A 125 8.61 0.99 -11.27
C ILE A 125 8.27 1.44 -12.68
N THR A 126 7.10 2.02 -12.90
CA THR A 126 6.65 2.53 -14.21
C THR A 126 6.63 4.04 -14.32
N GLY A 127 7.28 4.75 -13.38
CA GLY A 127 7.50 6.20 -13.45
C GLY A 127 6.37 7.05 -12.90
N ARG A 128 5.48 6.50 -12.06
CA ARG A 128 4.41 7.25 -11.36
C ARG A 128 3.37 7.90 -12.27
N GLY A 129 3.13 7.32 -13.46
CA GLY A 129 2.18 7.78 -14.45
C GLY A 129 0.71 7.48 -14.12
N LYS A 130 -0.16 7.52 -15.14
CA LYS A 130 -1.58 7.17 -15.01
C LYS A 130 -1.75 5.66 -14.81
N LEU A 131 -2.62 5.28 -13.87
CA LEU A 131 -3.11 3.91 -13.69
C LEU A 131 -4.54 3.80 -14.22
N THR A 132 -4.86 2.70 -14.90
CA THR A 132 -6.17 2.50 -15.55
C THR A 132 -6.67 1.08 -15.30
N VAL A 133 -7.89 0.93 -14.84
CA VAL A 133 -8.56 -0.38 -14.74
C VAL A 133 -8.82 -0.91 -16.15
N LYS A 134 -8.36 -2.11 -16.44
CA LYS A 134 -8.55 -2.82 -17.72
C LYS A 134 -9.64 -3.87 -17.63
N GLU A 135 -9.63 -4.62 -16.55
CA GLU A 135 -10.59 -5.68 -16.28
C GLU A 135 -10.98 -5.64 -14.81
N ASN A 136 -12.22 -5.99 -14.53
CA ASN A 136 -12.73 -6.12 -13.18
C ASN A 136 -13.68 -7.33 -13.13
N ASN A 137 -13.14 -8.46 -12.68
CA ASN A 137 -13.80 -9.75 -12.55
C ASN A 137 -13.84 -10.15 -11.05
N LEU A 138 -14.08 -9.17 -10.18
CA LEU A 138 -14.28 -9.43 -8.76
C LEU A 138 -15.62 -10.15 -8.55
N ASP A 139 -15.65 -11.04 -7.57
CA ASP A 139 -16.85 -11.73 -7.17
C ASP A 139 -17.86 -10.74 -6.58
N SER A 140 -19.14 -11.02 -6.78
CA SER A 140 -20.20 -10.16 -6.25
C SER A 140 -20.40 -10.29 -4.74
N GLU A 141 -19.88 -11.34 -4.14
CA GLU A 141 -19.96 -11.58 -2.71
C GLU A 141 -18.83 -10.87 -1.97
N ILE A 142 -19.16 -10.36 -0.78
CA ILE A 142 -18.16 -9.75 0.13
C ILE A 142 -17.89 -10.71 1.28
N LEU A 143 -16.64 -10.72 1.75
CA LEU A 143 -16.22 -11.52 2.89
C LEU A 143 -15.98 -10.62 4.10
N GLU A 144 -16.40 -11.06 5.28
CA GLU A 144 -16.02 -10.35 6.50
C GLU A 144 -14.51 -10.43 6.72
N SER A 145 -13.89 -9.29 7.00
CA SER A 145 -12.49 -9.25 7.36
C SER A 145 -12.29 -9.68 8.82
N LYS A 146 -11.02 -9.84 9.24
CA LYS A 146 -10.68 -10.10 10.64
C LYS A 146 -11.08 -8.96 11.59
N ARG A 147 -11.35 -7.77 11.06
CA ARG A 147 -11.81 -6.60 11.82
C ARG A 147 -13.29 -6.38 11.58
N LEU A 148 -14.07 -6.33 12.64
CA LEU A 148 -15.51 -6.12 12.58
C LEU A 148 -15.85 -4.81 11.83
N GLY A 149 -16.79 -4.91 10.89
CA GLY A 149 -17.23 -3.78 10.05
C GLY A 149 -16.36 -3.48 8.86
N TYR A 150 -15.36 -4.34 8.56
CA TYR A 150 -14.53 -4.28 7.37
C TYR A 150 -14.68 -5.54 6.54
N PHE A 151 -14.45 -5.40 5.24
CA PHE A 151 -14.72 -6.47 4.29
C PHE A 151 -13.55 -6.69 3.35
N GLU A 152 -13.50 -7.88 2.79
CA GLU A 152 -12.58 -8.33 1.76
C GLU A 152 -13.33 -8.79 0.52
N LEU A 153 -12.63 -8.88 -0.59
CA LEU A 153 -13.13 -9.30 -1.88
C LEU A 153 -12.32 -10.48 -2.41
N THR A 154 -12.97 -11.28 -3.25
CA THR A 154 -12.35 -12.36 -4.05
C THR A 154 -12.56 -12.11 -5.54
N GLY A 155 -12.06 -13.02 -6.38
CA GLY A 155 -12.02 -12.82 -7.82
C GLY A 155 -10.74 -12.13 -8.27
N SER A 156 -10.79 -11.32 -9.33
CA SER A 156 -9.61 -10.71 -9.92
C SER A 156 -9.88 -9.37 -10.56
N PHE A 157 -8.82 -8.56 -10.72
CA PHE A 157 -8.86 -7.36 -11.55
C PHE A 157 -7.48 -7.05 -12.14
N THR A 158 -7.45 -6.25 -13.20
CA THR A 158 -6.25 -5.89 -13.95
C THR A 158 -6.12 -4.38 -14.05
N ILE A 159 -4.95 -3.87 -13.70
CA ILE A 159 -4.56 -2.48 -13.83
C ILE A 159 -3.44 -2.36 -14.86
N SER A 160 -3.50 -1.34 -15.71
CA SER A 160 -2.42 -0.96 -16.62
C SER A 160 -1.77 0.34 -16.16
N SER A 161 -0.45 0.37 -16.17
CA SER A 161 0.30 1.63 -16.08
C SER A 161 0.24 2.40 -17.39
N GLU A 162 0.64 3.67 -17.38
CA GLU A 162 0.75 4.52 -18.57
C GLU A 162 1.77 3.96 -19.57
N SER A 163 2.84 3.31 -19.11
CA SER A 163 3.84 2.64 -19.95
C SER A 163 3.36 1.30 -20.55
N GLY A 164 2.15 0.85 -20.20
CA GLY A 164 1.55 -0.38 -20.73
C GLY A 164 1.86 -1.64 -19.92
N VAL A 165 2.61 -1.56 -18.82
CA VAL A 165 2.83 -2.71 -17.93
C VAL A 165 1.52 -3.06 -17.24
N LEU A 166 1.16 -4.36 -17.26
CA LEU A 166 -0.06 -4.88 -16.66
C LEU A 166 0.20 -5.44 -15.25
N LEU A 167 -0.72 -5.19 -14.34
CA LEU A 167 -0.77 -5.81 -13.02
C LEU A 167 -2.09 -6.55 -12.87
N HIS A 168 -2.03 -7.88 -12.78
CA HIS A 168 -3.16 -8.75 -12.47
C HIS A 168 -3.12 -9.14 -11.00
N LEU A 169 -4.20 -8.91 -10.30
CA LEU A 169 -4.36 -9.28 -8.89
C LEU A 169 -5.53 -10.25 -8.76
N ALA A 170 -5.30 -11.40 -8.15
CA ALA A 170 -6.32 -12.42 -7.97
C ALA A 170 -6.31 -13.01 -6.54
N CYS A 171 -7.50 -13.14 -5.97
CA CYS A 171 -7.72 -13.96 -4.78
C CYS A 171 -8.61 -15.12 -5.19
N VAL A 172 -8.03 -16.31 -5.24
CA VAL A 172 -8.69 -17.53 -5.71
C VAL A 172 -8.90 -18.50 -4.55
N ASP A 173 -10.01 -19.24 -4.58
CA ASP A 173 -10.29 -20.28 -3.58
C ASP A 173 -9.92 -21.66 -4.13
N GLU A 174 -8.66 -21.84 -4.49
CA GLU A 174 -8.13 -23.14 -4.90
C GLU A 174 -7.72 -23.97 -3.67
N LYS A 175 -8.12 -25.24 -3.64
CA LYS A 175 -7.92 -26.14 -2.50
C LYS A 175 -6.44 -26.40 -2.22
N ASP A 176 -5.59 -26.32 -3.24
CA ASP A 176 -4.16 -26.66 -3.17
C ASP A 176 -3.27 -25.46 -2.80
N LEU A 177 -3.85 -24.25 -2.67
CA LEU A 177 -3.09 -23.08 -2.26
C LEU A 177 -3.04 -22.92 -0.73
N ASP A 178 -1.84 -22.71 -0.22
CA ASP A 178 -1.63 -22.37 1.19
C ASP A 178 -2.28 -21.02 1.52
N ASN A 179 -3.00 -20.94 2.61
CA ASN A 179 -3.56 -19.68 3.11
C ASN A 179 -2.43 -18.66 3.38
N ASN A 180 -2.65 -17.41 2.98
CA ASN A 180 -1.72 -16.28 3.16
C ASN A 180 -0.38 -16.41 2.42
N LYS A 181 -0.23 -17.32 1.49
CA LYS A 181 0.89 -17.39 0.56
C LYS A 181 0.51 -16.70 -0.73
N ILE A 182 1.36 -15.81 -1.19
CA ILE A 182 1.17 -15.06 -2.42
C ILE A 182 2.23 -15.51 -3.42
N THR A 183 1.80 -15.88 -4.62
CA THR A 183 2.68 -16.12 -5.76
C THR A 183 2.72 -14.87 -6.61
N ILE A 184 3.92 -14.41 -6.95
CA ILE A 184 4.16 -13.26 -7.82
C ILE A 184 4.91 -13.77 -9.05
N LYS A 185 4.33 -13.58 -10.23
CA LYS A 185 4.96 -13.89 -11.51
C LYS A 185 5.17 -12.60 -12.27
N MET A 186 6.40 -12.33 -12.67
CA MET A 186 6.75 -11.16 -13.45
C MET A 186 7.28 -11.60 -14.78
N LYS A 187 6.82 -10.99 -15.87
CA LYS A 187 7.18 -11.37 -17.25
C LYS A 187 7.61 -10.15 -18.04
N GLY A 188 8.75 -10.27 -18.67
CA GLY A 188 9.28 -9.39 -19.69
C GLY A 188 9.31 -10.07 -21.06
N LYS A 189 10.02 -9.48 -22.02
CA LYS A 189 10.24 -10.07 -23.36
C LYS A 189 11.17 -11.28 -23.30
N ARG A 190 12.23 -11.19 -22.48
CA ARG A 190 13.27 -12.22 -22.35
C ARG A 190 13.41 -12.74 -20.92
N ARG A 191 12.83 -12.08 -19.96
CA ARG A 191 12.98 -12.34 -18.54
C ARG A 191 11.70 -12.79 -17.92
N TYR A 192 11.80 -13.78 -17.04
CA TYR A 192 10.70 -14.27 -16.24
C TYR A 192 11.15 -14.47 -14.79
N LEU A 193 10.32 -14.11 -13.86
CA LEU A 193 10.55 -14.29 -12.43
C LEU A 193 9.32 -14.91 -11.80
N GLU A 194 9.54 -15.91 -10.95
CA GLU A 194 8.52 -16.44 -10.08
C GLU A 194 8.96 -16.29 -8.62
N ALA A 195 8.13 -15.62 -7.83
CA ALA A 195 8.39 -15.42 -6.43
C ALA A 195 7.25 -15.90 -5.55
N SER A 196 7.60 -16.37 -4.36
CA SER A 196 6.67 -16.77 -3.31
C SER A 196 6.87 -15.87 -2.11
N LEU A 197 5.86 -15.05 -1.83
CA LEU A 197 5.82 -14.17 -0.65
C LEU A 197 5.04 -14.85 0.46
N SER A 198 5.67 -14.96 1.61
CA SER A 198 5.08 -15.43 2.86
C SER A 198 5.48 -14.49 3.99
N LEU A 199 4.97 -14.71 5.20
CA LEU A 199 5.31 -13.87 6.35
C LEU A 199 6.83 -13.85 6.58
N GLY A 200 7.45 -12.69 6.41
CA GLY A 200 8.87 -12.47 6.67
C GLY A 200 9.84 -12.96 5.59
N THR A 201 9.35 -13.55 4.48
CA THR A 201 10.24 -14.14 3.48
C THR A 201 9.70 -13.97 2.06
N LEU A 202 10.59 -13.63 1.13
CA LEU A 202 10.34 -13.63 -0.32
C LEU A 202 11.38 -14.53 -1.01
N LYS A 203 10.91 -15.59 -1.67
CA LYS A 203 11.75 -16.53 -2.44
C LYS A 203 11.54 -16.29 -3.91
N CYS A 204 12.61 -16.05 -4.65
CA CYS A 204 12.57 -15.66 -6.06
C CYS A 204 13.40 -16.61 -6.93
N ASN A 205 12.79 -17.12 -7.98
CA ASN A 205 13.46 -17.82 -9.07
C ASN A 205 13.50 -16.89 -10.30
N TYR A 206 14.69 -16.66 -10.82
CA TYR A 206 14.95 -15.77 -11.95
C TYR A 206 15.32 -16.60 -13.18
N TYR A 207 14.71 -16.30 -14.31
CA TYR A 207 14.95 -16.95 -15.60
C TYR A 207 15.19 -15.88 -16.67
N ASP A 208 16.32 -15.96 -17.34
CA ASP A 208 16.70 -15.07 -18.42
C ASP A 208 17.15 -15.93 -19.62
N ASP A 209 16.73 -15.58 -20.82
CA ASP A 209 17.04 -16.37 -22.04
C ASP A 209 18.55 -16.47 -22.31
N ASP A 210 19.31 -15.49 -21.82
CA ASP A 210 20.76 -15.36 -22.09
C ASP A 210 21.64 -15.93 -20.95
N THR A 211 21.05 -16.32 -19.80
CA THR A 211 21.82 -16.75 -18.62
C THR A 211 21.20 -17.97 -17.94
N GLU A 212 21.99 -18.62 -17.09
CA GLU A 212 21.47 -19.67 -16.21
C GLU A 212 20.45 -19.10 -15.21
N SER A 213 19.45 -19.93 -14.85
CA SER A 213 18.48 -19.58 -13.81
C SER A 213 19.16 -19.36 -12.46
N SER A 214 18.67 -18.41 -11.68
CA SER A 214 19.21 -18.12 -10.35
C SER A 214 18.11 -18.05 -9.30
N PHE A 215 18.48 -18.37 -8.07
CA PHE A 215 17.58 -18.31 -6.92
C PHE A 215 18.08 -17.28 -5.91
N LYS A 216 17.16 -16.50 -5.35
CA LYS A 216 17.43 -15.59 -4.23
C LYS A 216 16.33 -15.70 -3.18
N GLU A 217 16.73 -15.56 -1.93
CA GLU A 217 15.81 -15.47 -0.81
C GLU A 217 16.08 -14.18 -0.04
N TYR A 218 15.01 -13.45 0.25
CA TYR A 218 15.06 -12.17 0.95
C TYR A 218 14.27 -12.25 2.25
N ALA A 219 14.82 -11.70 3.32
CA ALA A 219 14.07 -11.39 4.52
C ALA A 219 13.19 -10.15 4.26
N ILE A 220 11.91 -10.26 4.56
CA ILE A 220 10.95 -9.14 4.48
C ILE A 220 10.71 -8.63 5.89
N LEU A 221 11.12 -7.40 6.13
CA LEU A 221 10.91 -6.74 7.42
C LEU A 221 9.42 -6.44 7.63
N LEU A 222 8.96 -6.62 8.84
CA LEU A 222 7.64 -6.15 9.25
C LEU A 222 7.62 -4.61 9.26
N GLN A 223 6.47 -4.01 9.00
CA GLN A 223 6.34 -2.54 9.00
C GLN A 223 6.82 -1.89 10.30
N SER A 224 6.53 -2.52 11.44
CA SER A 224 7.02 -2.06 12.76
C SER A 224 8.55 -2.02 12.88
N GLN A 225 9.27 -2.88 12.14
CA GLN A 225 10.73 -2.91 12.12
C GLN A 225 11.31 -1.82 11.19
N MET A 226 10.56 -1.39 10.18
CA MET A 226 10.99 -0.35 9.23
C MET A 226 10.69 1.06 9.75
N THR A 227 9.69 1.23 10.59
CA THR A 227 9.18 2.54 11.04
C THR A 227 10.28 3.40 11.65
N GLY A 228 11.15 2.84 12.50
CA GLY A 228 12.26 3.59 13.13
C GLY A 228 13.18 4.24 12.11
N GLY A 229 13.70 3.47 11.16
CA GLY A 229 14.59 3.99 10.11
C GLY A 229 13.91 4.99 9.17
N ILE A 230 12.61 4.83 8.91
CA ILE A 230 11.82 5.79 8.11
C ILE A 230 11.74 7.14 8.85
N ILE A 231 11.45 7.11 10.16
CA ILE A 231 11.34 8.32 11.00
C ILE A 231 12.69 9.02 11.10
N GLU A 232 13.77 8.29 11.36
CA GLU A 232 15.14 8.85 11.41
C GLU A 232 15.49 9.53 10.10
N THR A 233 15.29 8.85 8.96
CA THR A 233 15.54 9.42 7.64
C THR A 233 14.73 10.69 7.41
N LEU A 234 13.43 10.65 7.73
CA LEU A 234 12.54 11.80 7.58
C LEU A 234 12.97 12.97 8.45
N TYR A 235 13.37 12.71 9.68
CA TYR A 235 13.84 13.73 10.63
C TYR A 235 15.12 14.38 10.16
N ASP A 236 16.11 13.59 9.71
CA ASP A 236 17.43 14.07 9.33
C ASP A 236 17.46 14.75 7.96
N THR A 237 16.69 14.24 7.00
CA THR A 237 16.77 14.66 5.59
C THR A 237 15.54 15.43 5.11
N ASN A 238 14.46 15.45 5.89
CA ASN A 238 13.16 15.99 5.52
C ASN A 238 12.58 15.34 4.24
N SER A 239 12.98 14.08 3.97
CA SER A 239 12.52 13.23 2.87
C SER A 239 12.11 11.86 3.36
N CYS A 240 11.22 11.18 2.66
CA CYS A 240 10.71 9.86 3.02
C CYS A 240 10.70 8.94 1.80
N ILE A 241 11.05 7.68 2.00
CA ILE A 241 11.07 6.64 0.95
C ILE A 241 9.65 6.13 0.60
N LEU A 242 8.67 6.39 1.45
CA LEU A 242 7.28 6.00 1.23
C LEU A 242 6.64 6.87 0.14
N PRO A 243 5.60 6.39 -0.55
CA PRO A 243 4.85 7.20 -1.50
C PRO A 243 4.23 8.42 -0.80
N THR A 244 4.23 9.56 -1.49
CA THR A 244 3.56 10.76 -1.00
C THR A 244 2.05 10.53 -0.90
N TYR A 245 1.37 11.38 -0.14
CA TYR A 245 -0.09 11.33 -0.04
C TYR A 245 -0.77 11.35 -1.40
N GLU A 246 -0.34 12.23 -2.33
CA GLU A 246 -0.94 12.34 -3.67
C GLU A 246 -0.72 11.08 -4.52
N GLN A 247 0.47 10.48 -4.44
CA GLN A 247 0.75 9.23 -5.14
C GLN A 247 -0.15 8.12 -4.62
N SER A 248 -0.24 7.97 -3.31
CA SER A 248 -1.08 6.98 -2.64
C SER A 248 -2.58 7.22 -2.88
N MET A 249 -3.03 8.48 -2.82
CA MET A 249 -4.41 8.86 -3.14
C MET A 249 -4.81 8.36 -4.53
N LYS A 250 -3.96 8.58 -5.54
CA LYS A 250 -4.21 8.11 -6.91
C LYS A 250 -4.43 6.60 -6.95
N GLN A 251 -3.58 5.84 -6.26
CA GLN A 251 -3.65 4.38 -6.21
C GLN A 251 -4.92 3.89 -5.50
N HIS A 252 -5.27 4.49 -4.38
CA HIS A 252 -6.51 4.16 -3.67
C HIS A 252 -7.77 4.48 -4.50
N LEU A 253 -7.81 5.60 -5.20
CA LEU A 253 -8.95 5.96 -6.04
C LEU A 253 -9.15 4.99 -7.21
N VAL A 254 -8.07 4.45 -7.79
CA VAL A 254 -8.16 3.35 -8.76
C VAL A 254 -8.76 2.09 -8.15
N LEU A 255 -8.44 1.76 -6.89
CA LEU A 255 -9.05 0.65 -6.18
C LEU A 255 -10.54 0.90 -5.89
N PHE A 256 -10.92 2.13 -5.57
CA PHE A 256 -12.34 2.50 -5.48
C PHE A 256 -13.09 2.21 -6.77
N ASP A 257 -12.50 2.51 -7.94
CA ASP A 257 -13.11 2.21 -9.23
C ASP A 257 -13.37 0.71 -9.43
N CYS A 258 -12.57 -0.16 -8.78
CA CYS A 258 -12.78 -1.60 -8.80
C CYS A 258 -13.82 -2.07 -7.77
N PHE A 259 -13.86 -1.49 -6.57
CA PHE A 259 -14.53 -2.07 -5.40
C PHE A 259 -15.91 -1.45 -5.11
N GLU A 260 -16.04 -0.15 -5.32
CA GLU A 260 -17.20 0.65 -4.88
C GLU A 260 -18.53 0.08 -5.34
N GLY A 261 -18.63 -0.34 -6.60
CA GLY A 261 -19.87 -0.91 -7.16
C GLY A 261 -20.35 -2.18 -6.45
N ILE A 262 -19.41 -3.01 -5.95
CA ILE A 262 -19.72 -4.23 -5.20
C ILE A 262 -20.21 -3.87 -3.80
N PHE A 263 -19.48 -3.00 -3.08
CA PHE A 263 -19.86 -2.58 -1.74
C PHE A 263 -21.19 -1.82 -1.72
N ASN A 264 -21.41 -0.93 -2.68
CA ASN A 264 -22.69 -0.20 -2.81
C ASN A 264 -23.86 -1.17 -2.98
N LYS A 265 -23.71 -2.17 -3.82
CA LYS A 265 -24.76 -3.17 -4.08
C LYS A 265 -25.03 -4.06 -2.86
N GLN A 266 -23.99 -4.51 -2.18
CA GLN A 266 -24.10 -5.48 -1.07
C GLN A 266 -24.47 -4.82 0.26
N LEU A 267 -23.89 -3.66 0.57
CA LEU A 267 -24.03 -3.00 1.85
C LEU A 267 -25.02 -1.82 1.83
N LYS A 268 -25.47 -1.42 0.63
CA LYS A 268 -26.30 -0.20 0.42
C LYS A 268 -25.62 1.06 0.95
N LEU A 269 -24.30 1.12 0.82
CA LEU A 269 -23.46 2.25 1.19
C LEU A 269 -23.04 2.98 -0.09
N ASP A 270 -23.44 4.23 -0.24
CA ASP A 270 -23.08 5.01 -1.43
C ASP A 270 -21.68 5.64 -1.26
N GLY A 271 -20.82 5.39 -2.23
CA GLY A 271 -19.47 5.97 -2.29
C GLY A 271 -18.51 5.51 -1.18
N CYS A 272 -18.77 4.36 -0.56
CA CYS A 272 -17.99 3.86 0.56
C CYS A 272 -17.32 2.51 0.24
N CYS A 273 -16.02 2.39 0.56
CA CYS A 273 -15.26 1.15 0.53
C CYS A 273 -14.76 0.81 1.94
N PRO A 274 -15.48 -0.03 2.71
CA PRO A 274 -15.12 -0.38 4.07
C PRO A 274 -13.98 -1.39 4.13
N VAL A 275 -12.81 -0.97 3.66
CA VAL A 275 -11.54 -1.69 3.64
C VAL A 275 -10.56 -1.05 4.63
N THR A 276 -9.67 -1.84 5.26
CA THR A 276 -8.68 -1.30 6.22
C THR A 276 -7.32 -1.98 6.14
#